data_63c51401ee124965585418d3cb8afead
#
_entry.id   63c51401ee124965585418d3cb8afead
#
_cell.length_a   1.000
_cell.length_b   1.000
_cell.length_c   1.000
_cell.angle_alpha   90.00
_cell.angle_beta   90.00
_cell.angle_gamma   90.00
#
_symmetry.space_group_name_H-M   'P 1'
#
loop_
_entity.id
_entity.type
_entity.pdbx_description
1 polymer ?
#
loop_
_entity_poly.entity_id
_entity_poly.type
_entity_poly.pdbx_seq_one_letter_code
_entity_poly.pdbx_strand_id
1 'polypeptide(L)'
;MQSPSCPQSHTFSYANEKGEKRTLYVLLLTLITMAVEISAGSIYGSMALLADGWHMGTHAAAFCITLFTFRYARKHQDSRQYTFGTGKVGVLGGYTSAIGLGLVALFMFGESLHRLFNPLSIQFNEAILVAVIGLIVNVVSMFLLHDHHDHHDHHDHHDHHDHHDHDHEHDHNLTAAYMHVLADALTSLLAIAALIVGKYLGWVWLDPIMGIVGALVITKWAIGLMKQTAPILLDAHIGRDYEQKILTRLAQSGADVMDIHMWKVSSSHYAATIRLKAEAEKDAEYFRQQLTEFDKLHHLTLEVNTK
;
A
#
# COMPACT_ATOMS: atom_id res chain seq x y z
N MET A 1 -30.35 28.73 -10.73
CA MET A 1 -29.68 27.88 -11.70
C MET A 1 -29.22 26.61 -10.94
N GLN A 2 -29.90 25.50 -11.13
CA GLN A 2 -29.46 24.21 -10.60
C GLN A 2 -28.31 23.74 -11.47
N SER A 3 -27.12 23.61 -10.89
CA SER A 3 -25.98 23.02 -11.58
C SER A 3 -26.24 21.52 -11.83
N PRO A 4 -25.90 20.99 -13.02
CA PRO A 4 -26.07 19.58 -13.32
C PRO A 4 -25.28 18.73 -12.28
N SER A 5 -26.03 17.94 -11.53
CA SER A 5 -25.42 16.94 -10.63
C SER A 5 -24.88 15.79 -11.48
N CYS A 6 -23.62 15.45 -11.30
CA CYS A 6 -23.07 14.23 -11.87
C CYS A 6 -23.86 13.03 -11.31
N PRO A 7 -24.50 12.18 -12.13
CA PRO A 7 -25.41 11.14 -11.64
C PRO A 7 -24.72 9.92 -11.03
N GLN A 8 -23.42 9.95 -10.81
CA GLN A 8 -22.65 8.83 -10.25
C GLN A 8 -22.42 9.04 -8.76
N SER A 9 -23.15 8.27 -7.95
CA SER A 9 -22.95 8.19 -6.49
C SER A 9 -21.67 7.40 -6.19
N HIS A 10 -20.66 8.08 -5.65
CA HIS A 10 -19.40 7.47 -5.23
C HIS A 10 -19.52 6.92 -3.80
N THR A 11 -20.26 5.83 -3.59
CA THR A 11 -20.32 5.13 -2.30
C THR A 11 -19.26 4.05 -2.26
N PHE A 12 -18.11 4.35 -1.68
CA PHE A 12 -17.01 3.41 -1.42
C PHE A 12 -17.00 3.02 0.05
N SER A 13 -17.85 2.08 0.49
CA SER A 13 -17.74 1.50 1.83
C SER A 13 -18.23 0.07 1.86
N TYR A 14 -17.30 -0.87 1.95
CA TYR A 14 -17.57 -2.19 2.52
C TYR A 14 -17.22 -2.14 4.01
N ALA A 15 -18.22 -2.02 4.88
CA ALA A 15 -18.04 -2.05 6.32
C ALA A 15 -18.22 -3.49 6.82
N ASN A 16 -17.12 -4.16 7.14
CA ASN A 16 -17.13 -5.40 7.92
C ASN A 16 -16.76 -5.07 9.37
N GLU A 17 -17.77 -4.82 10.22
CA GLU A 17 -17.60 -4.38 11.62
C GLU A 17 -16.80 -5.35 12.52
N LYS A 18 -16.80 -6.64 12.22
CA LYS A 18 -16.03 -7.62 13.00
C LYS A 18 -14.56 -7.64 12.64
N GLY A 19 -14.24 -7.44 11.37
CA GLY A 19 -12.85 -7.29 10.88
C GLY A 19 -12.19 -6.02 11.43
N GLU A 20 -12.94 -4.92 11.52
CA GLU A 20 -12.44 -3.62 11.98
C GLU A 20 -11.94 -3.65 13.44
N LYS A 21 -12.66 -4.32 14.35
CA LYS A 21 -12.25 -4.41 15.77
C LYS A 21 -10.98 -5.23 15.96
N ARG A 22 -10.83 -6.36 15.26
CA ARG A 22 -9.62 -7.20 15.36
C ARG A 22 -8.41 -6.50 14.76
N THR A 23 -8.57 -5.87 13.62
CA THR A 23 -7.54 -5.05 13.00
C THR A 23 -7.08 -3.91 13.92
N LEU A 24 -8.02 -3.30 14.66
CA LEU A 24 -7.69 -2.28 15.66
C LEU A 24 -6.89 -2.87 16.84
N TYR A 25 -7.21 -4.08 17.31
CA TYR A 25 -6.44 -4.73 18.38
C TYR A 25 -5.03 -5.08 17.93
N VAL A 26 -4.87 -5.62 16.72
CA VAL A 26 -3.55 -5.92 16.15
C VAL A 26 -2.73 -4.64 15.98
N LEU A 27 -3.36 -3.57 15.47
CA LEU A 27 -2.71 -2.27 15.37
C LEU A 27 -2.25 -1.73 16.73
N LEU A 28 -3.11 -1.79 17.74
CA LEU A 28 -2.75 -1.32 19.09
C LEU A 28 -1.59 -2.14 19.67
N LEU A 29 -1.63 -3.46 19.50
CA LEU A 29 -0.58 -4.36 19.95
C LEU A 29 0.75 -4.04 19.23
N THR A 30 0.73 -3.87 17.92
CA THR A 30 1.89 -3.49 17.11
C THR A 30 2.47 -2.13 17.55
N LEU A 31 1.62 -1.13 17.81
CA LEU A 31 2.04 0.18 18.31
C LEU A 31 2.73 0.11 19.69
N ILE A 32 2.18 -0.70 20.59
CA ILE A 32 2.77 -0.89 21.92
C ILE A 32 4.12 -1.59 21.79
N THR A 33 4.19 -2.69 21.03
CA THR A 33 5.44 -3.45 20.83
C THR A 33 6.52 -2.58 20.19
N MET A 34 6.19 -1.84 19.13
CA MET A 34 7.06 -0.86 18.50
C MET A 34 7.62 0.17 19.50
N ALA A 35 6.75 0.75 20.33
CA ALA A 35 7.17 1.74 21.30
C ALA A 35 8.12 1.15 22.36
N VAL A 36 7.86 -0.10 22.78
CA VAL A 36 8.72 -0.84 23.70
C VAL A 36 10.08 -1.15 23.05
N GLU A 37 10.11 -1.64 21.83
CA GLU A 37 11.35 -1.98 21.11
C GLU A 37 12.21 -0.76 20.82
N ILE A 38 11.63 0.34 20.34
CA ILE A 38 12.36 1.59 20.11
C ILE A 38 12.93 2.14 21.42
N SER A 39 12.14 2.13 22.50
CA SER A 39 12.59 2.60 23.81
C SER A 39 13.70 1.70 24.36
N ALA A 40 13.51 0.39 24.30
CA ALA A 40 14.49 -0.59 24.78
C ALA A 40 15.78 -0.58 23.93
N GLY A 41 15.67 -0.48 22.60
CA GLY A 41 16.84 -0.35 21.71
C GLY A 41 17.66 0.90 22.01
N SER A 42 16.98 2.01 22.32
CA SER A 42 17.64 3.25 22.72
C SER A 42 18.30 3.15 24.11
N ILE A 43 17.62 2.55 25.10
CA ILE A 43 18.11 2.43 26.49
C ILE A 43 19.22 1.39 26.57
N TYR A 44 19.05 0.23 25.95
CA TYR A 44 20.00 -0.89 26.00
C TYR A 44 21.12 -0.79 24.95
N GLY A 45 21.10 0.24 24.11
CA GLY A 45 22.15 0.57 23.15
C GLY A 45 22.21 -0.34 21.93
N SER A 46 21.14 -1.07 21.58
CA SER A 46 21.09 -1.97 20.41
C SER A 46 20.51 -1.30 19.18
N MET A 47 21.31 -1.26 18.10
CA MET A 47 20.85 -0.80 16.78
C MET A 47 19.99 -1.85 16.06
N ALA A 48 20.26 -3.14 16.30
CA ALA A 48 19.45 -4.22 15.75
C ALA A 48 18.00 -4.16 16.28
N LEU A 49 17.85 -3.94 17.60
CA LEU A 49 16.52 -3.78 18.21
C LEU A 49 15.81 -2.48 17.78
N LEU A 50 16.57 -1.38 17.64
CA LEU A 50 16.05 -0.14 17.08
C LEU A 50 15.57 -0.31 15.64
N ALA A 51 16.33 -1.04 14.82
CA ALA A 51 15.98 -1.30 13.44
C ALA A 51 14.66 -2.11 13.32
N ASP A 52 14.49 -3.11 14.18
CA ASP A 52 13.29 -3.94 14.24
C ASP A 52 12.07 -3.10 14.67
N GLY A 53 12.20 -2.33 15.75
CA GLY A 53 11.14 -1.43 16.22
C GLY A 53 10.75 -0.36 15.19
N TRP A 54 11.69 0.27 14.51
CA TRP A 54 11.38 1.22 13.42
C TRP A 54 10.78 0.54 12.20
N HIS A 55 11.17 -0.70 11.90
CA HIS A 55 10.54 -1.49 10.84
C HIS A 55 9.05 -1.71 11.15
N MET A 56 8.69 -2.15 12.35
CA MET A 56 7.29 -2.22 12.80
C MET A 56 6.59 -0.85 12.78
N GLY A 57 7.32 0.22 13.11
CA GLY A 57 6.84 1.58 13.05
C GLY A 57 6.38 2.01 11.65
N THR A 58 6.97 1.44 10.61
CA THR A 58 6.56 1.71 9.21
C THR A 58 5.14 1.25 8.95
N HIS A 59 4.77 0.07 9.45
CA HIS A 59 3.41 -0.50 9.29
C HIS A 59 2.38 0.28 10.10
N ALA A 60 2.72 0.60 11.34
CA ALA A 60 1.88 1.41 12.21
C ALA A 60 1.60 2.80 11.61
N ALA A 61 2.62 3.47 11.07
CA ALA A 61 2.47 4.76 10.41
C ALA A 61 1.60 4.66 9.16
N ALA A 62 1.82 3.66 8.30
CA ALA A 62 1.00 3.42 7.11
C ALA A 62 -0.48 3.21 7.49
N PHE A 63 -0.75 2.47 8.56
CA PHE A 63 -2.10 2.21 9.04
C PHE A 63 -2.78 3.47 9.60
N CYS A 64 -2.07 4.26 10.40
CA CYS A 64 -2.57 5.53 10.93
C CYS A 64 -2.91 6.52 9.80
N ILE A 65 -2.05 6.61 8.78
CA ILE A 65 -2.28 7.45 7.61
C ILE A 65 -3.49 6.96 6.83
N THR A 66 -3.63 5.65 6.62
CA THR A 66 -4.80 5.05 5.97
C THR A 66 -6.08 5.40 6.71
N LEU A 67 -6.15 5.24 8.02
CA LEU A 67 -7.30 5.63 8.82
C LEU A 67 -7.62 7.13 8.74
N PHE A 68 -6.59 7.97 8.81
CA PHE A 68 -6.75 9.42 8.66
C PHE A 68 -7.30 9.78 7.29
N THR A 69 -6.74 9.22 6.22
CA THR A 69 -7.16 9.50 4.84
C THR A 69 -8.57 9.01 4.55
N PHE A 70 -8.98 7.84 5.07
CA PHE A 70 -10.36 7.37 4.98
C PHE A 70 -11.34 8.31 5.68
N ARG A 71 -11.03 8.75 6.90
CA ARG A 71 -11.87 9.71 7.63
C ARG A 71 -11.95 11.05 6.92
N TYR A 72 -10.83 11.53 6.41
CA TYR A 72 -10.76 12.78 5.67
C TYR A 72 -11.55 12.69 4.35
N ALA A 73 -11.34 11.63 3.57
CA ALA A 73 -12.04 11.39 2.32
C ALA A 73 -13.56 11.32 2.53
N ARG A 74 -14.01 10.57 3.54
CA ARG A 74 -15.42 10.43 3.89
C ARG A 74 -16.04 11.77 4.33
N LYS A 75 -15.31 12.57 5.10
CA LYS A 75 -15.79 13.89 5.55
C LYS A 75 -15.95 14.88 4.40
N HIS A 76 -15.14 14.77 3.35
CA HIS A 76 -15.08 15.74 2.25
C HIS A 76 -15.56 15.15 0.91
N GLN A 77 -16.22 13.99 0.90
CA GLN A 77 -16.68 13.32 -0.32
C GLN A 77 -17.59 14.21 -1.19
N ASP A 78 -18.44 15.04 -0.55
CA ASP A 78 -19.38 15.94 -1.22
C ASP A 78 -18.83 17.37 -1.39
N SER A 79 -17.54 17.58 -1.08
CA SER A 79 -16.93 18.90 -1.15
C SER A 79 -16.62 19.29 -2.60
N ARG A 80 -17.13 20.43 -3.04
CA ARG A 80 -16.82 21.00 -4.35
C ARG A 80 -15.37 21.48 -4.52
N GLN A 81 -14.57 21.45 -3.46
CA GLN A 81 -13.14 21.82 -3.53
C GLN A 81 -12.32 20.78 -4.32
N TYR A 82 -12.78 19.54 -4.40
CA TYR A 82 -12.08 18.46 -5.09
C TYR A 82 -12.84 18.07 -6.36
N THR A 83 -12.35 18.52 -7.51
CA THR A 83 -12.99 18.32 -8.82
C THR A 83 -13.23 16.85 -9.15
N PHE A 84 -12.25 15.97 -8.83
CA PHE A 84 -12.34 14.51 -9.02
C PHE A 84 -12.53 13.76 -7.70
N GLY A 85 -13.06 14.43 -6.66
CA GLY A 85 -13.23 13.85 -5.34
C GLY A 85 -11.92 13.68 -4.55
N THR A 86 -12.00 12.96 -3.43
CA THR A 86 -10.91 12.81 -2.46
C THR A 86 -10.06 11.56 -2.69
N GLY A 87 -10.18 10.89 -3.84
CA GLY A 87 -9.51 9.62 -4.12
C GLY A 87 -7.97 9.66 -4.03
N LYS A 88 -7.35 10.82 -4.31
CA LYS A 88 -5.89 11.01 -4.21
C LYS A 88 -5.38 11.31 -2.80
N VAL A 89 -6.25 11.59 -1.83
CA VAL A 89 -5.84 11.88 -0.43
C VAL A 89 -5.09 10.70 0.18
N GLY A 90 -5.58 9.46 -0.05
CA GLY A 90 -4.89 8.25 0.38
C GLY A 90 -3.52 8.07 -0.25
N VAL A 91 -3.41 8.37 -1.53
CA VAL A 91 -2.15 8.29 -2.29
C VAL A 91 -1.14 9.32 -1.78
N LEU A 92 -1.60 10.56 -1.51
CA LEU A 92 -0.78 11.61 -0.90
C LEU A 92 -0.29 11.21 0.49
N GLY A 93 -1.16 10.61 1.31
CA GLY A 93 -0.79 10.07 2.61
C GLY A 93 0.30 9.01 2.49
N GLY A 94 0.15 8.04 1.58
CA GLY A 94 1.16 7.02 1.32
C GLY A 94 2.51 7.61 0.86
N TYR A 95 2.48 8.61 -0.02
CA TYR A 95 3.70 9.30 -0.47
C TYR A 95 4.40 10.03 0.68
N THR A 96 3.64 10.74 1.52
CA THR A 96 4.18 11.45 2.70
C THR A 96 4.77 10.46 3.71
N SER A 97 4.11 9.31 3.92
CA SER A 97 4.63 8.23 4.76
C SER A 97 5.98 7.73 4.23
N ALA A 98 6.08 7.50 2.91
CA ALA A 98 7.33 7.04 2.30
C ALA A 98 8.50 8.03 2.51
N ILE A 99 8.24 9.33 2.45
CA ILE A 99 9.24 10.35 2.78
C ILE A 99 9.67 10.24 4.26
N GLY A 100 8.70 10.12 5.18
CA GLY A 100 8.97 9.96 6.60
C GLY A 100 9.85 8.73 6.88
N LEU A 101 9.54 7.60 6.25
CA LEU A 101 10.31 6.36 6.32
C LEU A 101 11.74 6.54 5.79
N GLY A 102 11.90 7.23 4.67
CA GLY A 102 13.22 7.53 4.11
C GLY A 102 14.08 8.37 5.05
N LEU A 103 13.47 9.34 5.76
CA LEU A 103 14.17 10.15 6.77
C LEU A 103 14.61 9.31 7.98
N VAL A 104 13.72 8.42 8.48
CA VAL A 104 14.06 7.50 9.57
C VAL A 104 15.19 6.57 9.16
N ALA A 105 15.13 5.99 7.96
CA ALA A 105 16.18 5.12 7.44
C ALA A 105 17.53 5.83 7.32
N LEU A 106 17.52 7.09 6.86
CA LEU A 106 18.74 7.91 6.76
C LEU A 106 19.34 8.18 8.13
N PHE A 107 18.50 8.51 9.12
CA PHE A 107 18.95 8.71 10.50
C PHE A 107 19.55 7.42 11.12
N MET A 108 18.85 6.29 10.94
CA MET A 108 19.34 4.97 11.41
C MET A 108 20.65 4.59 10.76
N PHE A 109 20.79 4.82 9.45
CA PHE A 109 22.06 4.55 8.73
C PHE A 109 23.20 5.38 9.31
N GLY A 110 23.00 6.68 9.52
CA GLY A 110 23.99 7.57 10.11
C GLY A 110 24.39 7.17 11.52
N GLU A 111 23.43 6.86 12.38
CA GLU A 111 23.65 6.42 13.75
C GLU A 111 24.36 5.05 13.79
N SER A 112 23.97 4.10 12.95
CA SER A 112 24.61 2.80 12.86
C SER A 112 26.07 2.92 12.40
N LEU A 113 26.33 3.78 11.41
CA LEU A 113 27.68 4.06 10.94
C LEU A 113 28.54 4.71 12.03
N HIS A 114 27.97 5.67 12.76
CA HIS A 114 28.65 6.29 13.92
C HIS A 114 29.01 5.26 14.98
N ARG A 115 28.09 4.34 15.34
CA ARG A 115 28.32 3.28 16.35
C ARG A 115 29.30 2.20 15.87
N LEU A 116 29.43 2.00 14.57
CA LEU A 116 30.45 1.07 14.03
C LEU A 116 31.88 1.56 14.36
N PHE A 117 32.12 2.89 14.32
CA PHE A 117 33.41 3.50 14.68
C PHE A 117 33.55 3.84 16.15
N ASN A 118 32.43 4.07 16.84
CA ASN A 118 32.36 4.45 18.26
C ASN A 118 31.41 3.49 18.99
N PRO A 119 31.80 2.24 19.25
CA PRO A 119 30.91 1.23 19.81
C PRO A 119 30.45 1.62 21.22
N LEU A 120 29.13 1.53 21.44
CA LEU A 120 28.52 1.71 22.75
C LEU A 120 28.42 0.36 23.47
N SER A 121 28.33 0.42 24.81
CA SER A 121 28.06 -0.78 25.61
C SER A 121 26.62 -1.23 25.39
N ILE A 122 26.43 -2.48 24.94
CA ILE A 122 25.12 -3.08 24.71
C ILE A 122 24.73 -3.93 25.91
N GLN A 123 23.50 -3.76 26.41
CA GLN A 123 22.91 -4.65 27.41
C GLN A 123 22.22 -5.82 26.70
N PHE A 124 23.03 -6.83 26.34
CA PHE A 124 22.58 -7.94 25.48
C PHE A 124 21.39 -8.72 26.05
N ASN A 125 21.37 -9.00 27.37
CA ASN A 125 20.32 -9.82 27.98
C ASN A 125 18.95 -9.17 27.83
N GLU A 126 18.87 -7.89 28.14
CA GLU A 126 17.66 -7.09 28.11
C GLU A 126 17.21 -6.86 26.67
N ALA A 127 18.15 -6.55 25.77
CA ALA A 127 17.88 -6.40 24.34
C ALA A 127 17.32 -7.68 23.70
N ILE A 128 17.94 -8.84 23.99
CA ILE A 128 17.49 -10.15 23.49
C ILE A 128 16.10 -10.48 24.05
N LEU A 129 15.84 -10.23 25.34
CA LEU A 129 14.53 -10.50 25.93
C LEU A 129 13.42 -9.71 25.23
N VAL A 130 13.65 -8.42 24.99
CA VAL A 130 12.66 -7.55 24.31
C VAL A 130 12.47 -8.00 22.85
N ALA A 131 13.56 -8.30 22.13
CA ALA A 131 13.47 -8.78 20.74
C ALA A 131 12.71 -10.11 20.62
N VAL A 132 12.89 -11.04 21.56
CA VAL A 132 12.13 -12.31 21.59
C VAL A 132 10.65 -12.07 21.86
N ILE A 133 10.31 -11.15 22.77
CA ILE A 133 8.91 -10.77 23.04
C ILE A 133 8.31 -10.14 21.76
N GLY A 134 9.02 -9.25 21.08
CA GLY A 134 8.59 -8.64 19.82
C GLY A 134 8.31 -9.67 18.75
N LEU A 135 9.24 -10.62 18.55
CA LEU A 135 9.05 -11.72 17.60
C LEU A 135 7.78 -12.55 17.92
N ILE A 136 7.56 -12.89 19.20
CA ILE A 136 6.37 -13.64 19.62
C ILE A 136 5.10 -12.85 19.31
N VAL A 137 5.09 -11.54 19.60
CA VAL A 137 3.95 -10.67 19.29
C VAL A 137 3.69 -10.61 17.79
N ASN A 138 4.72 -10.49 16.96
CA ASN A 138 4.60 -10.49 15.50
C ASN A 138 3.97 -11.78 14.98
N VAL A 139 4.46 -12.93 15.47
CA VAL A 139 3.92 -14.24 15.10
C VAL A 139 2.46 -14.41 15.55
N VAL A 140 2.12 -14.00 16.78
CA VAL A 140 0.74 -14.03 17.28
C VAL A 140 -0.18 -13.12 16.47
N SER A 141 0.29 -11.91 16.13
CA SER A 141 -0.45 -10.98 15.28
C SER A 141 -0.75 -11.55 13.89
N MET A 142 0.20 -12.32 13.34
CA MET A 142 0.01 -13.05 12.08
C MET A 142 -1.13 -14.06 12.18
N PHE A 143 -1.12 -14.91 13.20
CA PHE A 143 -2.18 -15.91 13.39
C PHE A 143 -3.55 -15.26 13.63
N LEU A 144 -3.62 -14.17 14.39
CA LEU A 144 -4.87 -13.42 14.61
C LEU A 144 -5.47 -12.83 13.34
N LEU A 145 -4.62 -12.53 12.35
CA LEU A 145 -5.07 -12.04 11.03
C LEU A 145 -5.40 -13.19 10.07
N HIS A 146 -4.74 -14.36 10.21
CA HIS A 146 -4.90 -15.51 9.31
C HIS A 146 -6.25 -16.23 9.51
N ASP A 147 -6.77 -16.35 10.73
CA ASP A 147 -8.02 -17.07 11.04
C ASP A 147 -9.29 -16.48 10.40
N HIS A 148 -9.19 -15.51 9.53
CA HIS A 148 -10.34 -14.85 8.91
C HIS A 148 -10.71 -15.37 7.52
N HIS A 149 -10.00 -16.36 6.96
CA HIS A 149 -10.27 -16.83 5.60
C HIS A 149 -10.84 -18.24 5.48
N ASP A 150 -11.07 -18.99 6.62
CA ASP A 150 -11.45 -20.40 6.57
C ASP A 150 -12.92 -20.71 6.87
N HIS A 151 -13.86 -19.77 6.82
CA HIS A 151 -15.28 -20.11 6.95
C HIS A 151 -16.16 -19.43 5.88
N HIS A 152 -16.14 -19.98 4.66
CA HIS A 152 -17.33 -20.05 3.82
C HIS A 152 -17.53 -21.49 3.39
N ASP A 153 -18.48 -22.11 4.11
CA ASP A 153 -19.01 -23.43 3.86
C ASP A 153 -19.53 -23.58 2.43
N HIS A 154 -19.15 -24.71 1.86
CA HIS A 154 -19.72 -25.26 0.64
C HIS A 154 -21.22 -25.55 0.83
N HIS A 155 -22.04 -25.03 -0.05
CA HIS A 155 -23.25 -25.75 -0.48
C HIS A 155 -23.31 -25.76 -2.02
N ASP A 156 -23.40 -26.99 -2.50
CA ASP A 156 -23.53 -27.43 -3.88
C ASP A 156 -24.66 -26.74 -4.66
N HIS A 157 -24.49 -26.50 -5.96
CA HIS A 157 -25.18 -27.16 -7.08
C HIS A 157 -24.91 -26.50 -8.42
N HIS A 158 -24.37 -27.37 -9.33
CA HIS A 158 -24.58 -27.52 -10.78
C HIS A 158 -24.48 -26.36 -11.78
N ASP A 159 -23.48 -26.59 -12.69
CA ASP A 159 -23.48 -26.39 -14.14
C ASP A 159 -23.76 -24.99 -14.74
N HIS A 160 -22.74 -24.36 -15.26
CA HIS A 160 -22.50 -24.14 -16.69
C HIS A 160 -21.22 -23.34 -16.93
N HIS A 161 -20.49 -23.78 -17.96
CA HIS A 161 -19.27 -23.16 -18.48
C HIS A 161 -19.49 -21.71 -18.86
N ASP A 162 -18.65 -20.82 -18.31
CA ASP A 162 -18.12 -19.67 -19.03
C ASP A 162 -16.84 -19.19 -18.32
N HIS A 163 -15.76 -19.08 -19.09
CA HIS A 163 -14.44 -18.67 -18.66
C HIS A 163 -14.44 -17.19 -18.30
N HIS A 164 -14.35 -16.87 -17.02
CA HIS A 164 -13.99 -15.53 -16.55
C HIS A 164 -12.74 -15.61 -15.68
N ASP A 165 -11.66 -14.99 -16.19
CA ASP A 165 -10.36 -14.79 -15.55
C ASP A 165 -10.45 -13.87 -14.30
N HIS A 166 -11.10 -14.31 -13.24
CA HIS A 166 -11.21 -13.54 -11.98
C HIS A 166 -10.47 -14.13 -10.79
N ASP A 167 -9.85 -15.32 -10.93
CA ASP A 167 -9.27 -16.05 -9.79
C ASP A 167 -7.82 -15.68 -9.43
N HIS A 168 -7.14 -14.85 -10.23
CA HIS A 168 -5.70 -14.56 -10.01
C HIS A 168 -5.40 -13.37 -9.10
N GLU A 169 -6.32 -12.43 -8.87
CA GLU A 169 -6.05 -11.25 -8.02
C GLU A 169 -6.10 -11.56 -6.51
N HIS A 170 -6.91 -12.52 -6.07
CA HIS A 170 -7.01 -12.90 -4.66
C HIS A 170 -5.78 -13.68 -4.18
N ASP A 171 -5.21 -14.54 -5.01
CA ASP A 171 -4.06 -15.39 -4.65
C ASP A 171 -2.77 -14.57 -4.53
N HIS A 172 -2.58 -13.56 -5.39
CA HIS A 172 -1.43 -12.66 -5.33
C HIS A 172 -1.41 -11.77 -4.07
N ASN A 173 -2.56 -11.34 -3.59
CA ASN A 173 -2.65 -10.47 -2.40
C ASN A 173 -2.37 -11.26 -1.11
N LEU A 174 -2.85 -12.51 -1.03
CA LEU A 174 -2.56 -13.41 0.08
C LEU A 174 -1.07 -13.78 0.14
N THR A 175 -0.49 -14.13 -1.02
CA THR A 175 0.94 -14.43 -1.15
C THR A 175 1.80 -13.22 -0.76
N ALA A 176 1.42 -12.01 -1.17
CA ALA A 176 2.14 -10.80 -0.80
C ALA A 176 2.08 -10.52 0.71
N ALA A 177 0.92 -10.69 1.35
CA ALA A 177 0.77 -10.54 2.79
C ALA A 177 1.58 -11.60 3.56
N TYR A 178 1.56 -12.86 3.13
CA TYR A 178 2.37 -13.92 3.73
C TYR A 178 3.88 -13.65 3.61
N MET A 179 4.35 -13.26 2.43
CA MET A 179 5.77 -12.93 2.20
C MET A 179 6.22 -11.74 3.02
N HIS A 180 5.34 -10.78 3.25
CA HIS A 180 5.59 -9.63 4.10
C HIS A 180 5.81 -10.05 5.56
N VAL A 181 4.89 -10.82 6.13
CA VAL A 181 5.00 -11.30 7.52
C VAL A 181 6.20 -12.24 7.71
N LEU A 182 6.50 -13.07 6.71
CA LEU A 182 7.70 -13.91 6.72
C LEU A 182 8.97 -13.05 6.75
N ALA A 183 9.00 -11.96 5.98
CA ALA A 183 10.13 -11.03 5.98
C ALA A 183 10.31 -10.35 7.36
N ASP A 184 9.20 -9.96 8.00
CA ASP A 184 9.22 -9.36 9.35
C ASP A 184 9.76 -10.34 10.39
N ALA A 185 9.26 -11.57 10.40
CA ALA A 185 9.77 -12.60 11.31
C ALA A 185 11.26 -12.91 11.07
N LEU A 186 11.70 -12.89 9.80
CA LEU A 186 13.10 -13.13 9.46
C LEU A 186 14.01 -11.98 9.91
N THR A 187 13.58 -10.73 9.78
CA THR A 187 14.37 -9.57 10.27
C THR A 187 14.53 -9.60 11.78
N SER A 188 13.45 -9.88 12.53
CA SER A 188 13.51 -10.03 14.00
C SER A 188 14.40 -11.20 14.41
N LEU A 189 14.33 -12.35 13.71
CA LEU A 189 15.18 -13.50 13.97
C LEU A 189 16.67 -13.17 13.73
N LEU A 190 16.99 -12.46 12.66
CA LEU A 190 18.36 -12.03 12.35
C LEU A 190 18.89 -11.04 13.40
N ALA A 191 18.06 -10.12 13.88
CA ALA A 191 18.40 -9.20 14.95
C ALA A 191 18.74 -9.96 16.25
N ILE A 192 17.90 -10.93 16.64
CA ILE A 192 18.14 -11.80 17.80
C ILE A 192 19.46 -12.60 17.63
N ALA A 193 19.67 -13.18 16.44
CA ALA A 193 20.89 -13.95 16.15
C ALA A 193 22.14 -13.05 16.27
N ALA A 194 22.11 -11.84 15.72
CA ALA A 194 23.20 -10.87 15.83
C ALA A 194 23.52 -10.50 17.29
N LEU A 195 22.49 -10.27 18.11
CA LEU A 195 22.64 -9.98 19.54
C LEU A 195 23.23 -11.18 20.32
N ILE A 196 22.78 -12.40 20.03
CA ILE A 196 23.30 -13.63 20.64
C ILE A 196 24.77 -13.80 20.26
N VAL A 197 25.13 -13.67 19.00
CA VAL A 197 26.50 -13.76 18.52
C VAL A 197 27.37 -12.67 19.16
N GLY A 198 26.88 -11.43 19.22
CA GLY A 198 27.53 -10.31 19.88
C GLY A 198 27.84 -10.61 21.36
N LYS A 199 26.87 -11.19 22.08
CA LYS A 199 27.01 -11.56 23.49
C LYS A 199 28.05 -12.68 23.74
N TYR A 200 27.99 -13.77 22.99
CA TYR A 200 28.82 -14.96 23.28
C TYR A 200 30.17 -14.95 22.59
N LEU A 201 30.29 -14.38 21.37
CA LEU A 201 31.55 -14.30 20.63
C LEU A 201 32.24 -12.95 20.73
N GLY A 202 31.61 -11.95 21.38
CA GLY A 202 32.17 -10.61 21.50
C GLY A 202 32.13 -9.77 20.20
N TRP A 203 31.39 -10.20 19.20
CA TRP A 203 31.26 -9.49 17.91
C TRP A 203 30.27 -8.32 17.98
N VAL A 204 30.58 -7.33 18.80
CA VAL A 204 29.72 -6.17 19.08
C VAL A 204 29.39 -5.38 17.80
N TRP A 205 30.26 -5.42 16.79
CA TRP A 205 30.07 -4.74 15.50
C TRP A 205 28.90 -5.30 14.65
N LEU A 206 28.42 -6.50 14.97
CA LEU A 206 27.26 -7.08 14.27
C LEU A 206 25.98 -6.27 14.52
N ASP A 207 25.80 -5.72 15.70
CA ASP A 207 24.62 -4.92 16.03
C ASP A 207 24.47 -3.66 15.16
N PRO A 208 25.48 -2.78 15.02
CA PRO A 208 25.38 -1.67 14.07
C PRO A 208 25.26 -2.12 12.61
N ILE A 209 25.85 -3.26 12.21
CA ILE A 209 25.63 -3.79 10.85
C ILE A 209 24.17 -4.16 10.65
N MET A 210 23.51 -4.77 11.61
CA MET A 210 22.08 -5.06 11.52
C MET A 210 21.25 -3.76 11.41
N GLY A 211 21.64 -2.70 12.09
CA GLY A 211 21.06 -1.37 11.92
C GLY A 211 21.22 -0.82 10.51
N ILE A 212 22.38 -0.99 9.87
CA ILE A 212 22.62 -0.62 8.46
C ILE A 212 21.74 -1.45 7.52
N VAL A 213 21.68 -2.77 7.72
CA VAL A 213 20.82 -3.67 6.92
C VAL A 213 19.35 -3.25 7.02
N GLY A 214 18.86 -3.01 8.25
CA GLY A 214 17.51 -2.52 8.47
C GLY A 214 17.22 -1.19 7.76
N ALA A 215 18.15 -0.22 7.85
CA ALA A 215 18.05 1.05 7.15
C ALA A 215 17.97 0.89 5.63
N LEU A 216 18.76 -0.02 5.03
CA LEU A 216 18.73 -0.31 3.60
C LEU A 216 17.39 -0.95 3.18
N VAL A 217 16.86 -1.87 3.98
CA VAL A 217 15.55 -2.49 3.73
C VAL A 217 14.43 -1.45 3.77
N ILE A 218 14.40 -0.61 4.81
CA ILE A 218 13.40 0.48 4.94
C ILE A 218 13.52 1.46 3.76
N THR A 219 14.75 1.83 3.37
CA THR A 219 14.99 2.71 2.21
C THR A 219 14.44 2.12 0.91
N LYS A 220 14.67 0.83 0.66
CA LYS A 220 14.14 0.13 -0.52
C LYS A 220 12.61 0.19 -0.56
N TRP A 221 11.96 -0.01 0.57
CA TRP A 221 10.49 0.05 0.67
C TRP A 221 9.96 1.47 0.50
N ALA A 222 10.58 2.46 1.13
CA ALA A 222 10.24 3.86 0.96
C ALA A 222 10.31 4.29 -0.51
N ILE A 223 11.38 3.94 -1.22
CA ILE A 223 11.53 4.21 -2.65
C ILE A 223 10.47 3.46 -3.46
N GLY A 224 10.17 2.20 -3.12
CA GLY A 224 9.12 1.41 -3.76
C GLY A 224 7.75 2.09 -3.64
N LEU A 225 7.39 2.54 -2.45
CA LEU A 225 6.12 3.23 -2.18
C LEU A 225 6.06 4.59 -2.89
N MET A 226 7.15 5.35 -2.93
CA MET A 226 7.23 6.59 -3.71
C MET A 226 7.02 6.35 -5.20
N LYS A 227 7.65 5.31 -5.77
CA LYS A 227 7.50 4.95 -7.19
C LYS A 227 6.08 4.50 -7.55
N GLN A 228 5.32 3.94 -6.60
CA GLN A 228 3.92 3.55 -6.80
C GLN A 228 2.96 4.73 -6.68
N THR A 229 3.23 5.65 -5.77
CA THR A 229 2.31 6.74 -5.43
C THR A 229 2.55 8.01 -6.26
N ALA A 230 3.80 8.35 -6.55
CA ALA A 230 4.16 9.56 -7.31
C ALA A 230 3.48 9.63 -8.70
N PRO A 231 3.45 8.55 -9.51
CA PRO A 231 2.78 8.61 -10.82
C PRO A 231 1.29 8.95 -10.71
N ILE A 232 0.60 8.46 -9.67
CA ILE A 232 -0.82 8.74 -9.45
C ILE A 232 -1.04 10.21 -9.08
N LEU A 233 -0.14 10.78 -8.27
CA LEU A 233 -0.20 12.19 -7.86
C LEU A 233 0.09 13.14 -9.03
N LEU A 234 0.99 12.72 -9.92
CA LEU A 234 1.43 13.51 -11.09
C LEU A 234 0.57 13.26 -12.34
N ASP A 235 -0.56 12.59 -12.22
CA ASP A 235 -1.44 12.25 -13.34
C ASP A 235 -0.69 11.52 -14.48
N ALA A 236 0.28 10.68 -14.12
CA ALA A 236 0.99 9.90 -15.11
C ALA A 236 0.03 8.96 -15.85
N HIS A 237 0.36 8.73 -17.10
CA HIS A 237 -0.39 7.85 -17.99
C HIS A 237 -0.53 6.44 -17.38
N ILE A 238 -1.72 5.85 -17.54
CA ILE A 238 -1.97 4.46 -17.13
C ILE A 238 -1.22 3.46 -18.03
N GLY A 239 -1.13 2.20 -17.59
CA GLY A 239 -0.43 1.16 -18.37
C GLY A 239 -0.96 1.01 -19.80
N ARG A 240 -0.05 0.78 -20.74
CA ARG A 240 -0.33 0.66 -22.18
C ARG A 240 -1.34 -0.43 -22.53
N ASP A 241 -1.38 -1.50 -21.75
CA ASP A 241 -2.29 -2.64 -22.02
C ASP A 241 -3.76 -2.26 -21.91
N TYR A 242 -4.10 -1.44 -20.89
CA TYR A 242 -5.47 -0.98 -20.71
C TYR A 242 -5.87 0.04 -21.77
N GLU A 243 -4.99 0.98 -22.09
CA GLU A 243 -5.16 1.93 -23.19
C GLU A 243 -5.39 1.20 -24.51
N GLN A 244 -4.56 0.19 -24.81
CA GLN A 244 -4.62 -0.55 -26.05
C GLN A 244 -5.96 -1.30 -26.23
N LYS A 245 -6.52 -1.84 -25.15
CA LYS A 245 -7.86 -2.44 -25.17
C LYS A 245 -8.93 -1.40 -25.56
N ILE A 246 -8.88 -0.20 -24.98
CA ILE A 246 -9.79 0.91 -25.29
C ILE A 246 -9.63 1.35 -26.75
N LEU A 247 -8.39 1.55 -27.23
CA LEU A 247 -8.10 1.92 -28.62
C LEU A 247 -8.62 0.87 -29.60
N THR A 248 -8.42 -0.40 -29.32
CA THR A 248 -8.91 -1.52 -30.14
C THR A 248 -10.44 -1.51 -30.20
N ARG A 249 -11.11 -1.30 -29.06
CA ARG A 249 -12.57 -1.25 -29.01
C ARG A 249 -13.14 -0.07 -29.80
N LEU A 250 -12.53 1.12 -29.66
CA LEU A 250 -12.95 2.31 -30.42
C LEU A 250 -12.73 2.13 -31.94
N ALA A 251 -11.61 1.57 -32.33
CA ALA A 251 -11.33 1.26 -33.75
C ALA A 251 -12.34 0.28 -34.33
N GLN A 252 -12.69 -0.79 -33.61
CA GLN A 252 -13.74 -1.75 -34.00
C GLN A 252 -15.11 -1.09 -34.12
N SER A 253 -15.37 -0.04 -33.35
CA SER A 253 -16.62 0.75 -33.43
C SER A 253 -16.62 1.79 -34.56
N GLY A 254 -15.53 1.88 -35.34
CA GLY A 254 -15.41 2.79 -36.48
C GLY A 254 -14.91 4.19 -36.14
N ALA A 255 -14.26 4.36 -34.99
CA ALA A 255 -13.63 5.60 -34.61
C ALA A 255 -12.14 5.64 -35.01
N ASP A 256 -11.67 6.81 -35.47
CA ASP A 256 -10.23 7.13 -35.57
C ASP A 256 -9.86 7.96 -34.37
N VAL A 257 -9.09 7.38 -33.44
CA VAL A 257 -8.64 8.11 -32.25
C VAL A 257 -7.54 9.07 -32.61
N MET A 258 -7.76 10.37 -32.37
CA MET A 258 -6.82 11.44 -32.67
C MET A 258 -5.92 11.76 -31.48
N ASP A 259 -6.47 11.64 -30.27
CA ASP A 259 -5.78 11.96 -29.03
C ASP A 259 -6.42 11.21 -27.87
N ILE A 260 -5.61 10.75 -26.93
CA ILE A 260 -6.08 10.04 -25.73
C ILE A 260 -5.18 10.36 -24.54
N HIS A 261 -5.80 10.85 -23.46
CA HIS A 261 -5.15 11.05 -22.19
C HIS A 261 -5.91 10.27 -21.12
N MET A 262 -5.18 9.47 -20.36
CA MET A 262 -5.76 8.63 -19.31
C MET A 262 -4.89 8.68 -18.07
N TRP A 263 -5.50 8.93 -16.92
CA TRP A 263 -4.81 9.03 -15.63
C TRP A 263 -5.64 8.43 -14.49
N LYS A 264 -4.99 8.17 -13.37
CA LYS A 264 -5.66 7.68 -12.15
C LYS A 264 -6.20 8.83 -11.32
N VAL A 265 -7.47 8.77 -10.95
CA VAL A 265 -8.12 9.70 -9.98
C VAL A 265 -8.16 9.11 -8.56
N SER A 266 -7.96 7.79 -8.44
CA SER A 266 -7.76 7.07 -7.18
C SER A 266 -6.89 5.83 -7.42
N SER A 267 -6.70 4.97 -6.43
CA SER A 267 -5.97 3.70 -6.58
C SER A 267 -6.56 2.78 -7.66
N SER A 268 -7.89 2.79 -7.83
CA SER A 268 -8.63 1.87 -8.70
C SER A 268 -9.47 2.54 -9.79
N HIS A 269 -9.58 3.90 -9.80
CA HIS A 269 -10.45 4.62 -10.72
C HIS A 269 -9.65 5.47 -11.69
N TYR A 270 -10.03 5.41 -12.97
CA TYR A 270 -9.40 6.14 -14.05
C TYR A 270 -10.31 7.25 -14.59
N ALA A 271 -9.70 8.32 -15.05
CA ALA A 271 -10.30 9.31 -15.91
C ALA A 271 -9.66 9.26 -17.29
N ALA A 272 -10.44 9.58 -18.31
CA ALA A 272 -9.96 9.68 -19.67
C ALA A 272 -10.57 10.89 -20.41
N THR A 273 -9.75 11.51 -21.25
CA THR A 273 -10.18 12.45 -22.27
C THR A 273 -9.74 11.89 -23.62
N ILE A 274 -10.73 11.68 -24.50
CA ILE A 274 -10.49 11.06 -25.81
C ILE A 274 -11.08 11.96 -26.88
N ARG A 275 -10.24 12.32 -27.86
CA ARG A 275 -10.67 12.99 -29.10
C ARG A 275 -10.67 12.00 -30.24
N LEU A 276 -11.77 11.88 -30.94
CA LEU A 276 -11.92 10.93 -32.01
C LEU A 276 -12.66 11.54 -33.23
N LYS A 277 -12.45 10.95 -34.41
CA LYS A 277 -13.20 11.21 -35.61
C LYS A 277 -14.08 10.01 -35.95
N ALA A 278 -15.33 10.28 -36.30
CA ALA A 278 -16.27 9.24 -36.68
C ALA A 278 -17.24 9.73 -37.76
N GLU A 279 -18.02 8.81 -38.32
CA GLU A 279 -19.13 9.13 -39.22
C GLU A 279 -20.20 9.93 -38.47
N ALA A 280 -20.91 10.82 -39.18
CA ALA A 280 -21.87 11.74 -38.61
C ALA A 280 -23.03 11.07 -37.83
N GLU A 281 -23.29 9.80 -38.08
CA GLU A 281 -24.35 9.03 -37.40
C GLU A 281 -23.95 8.52 -36.02
N LYS A 282 -22.65 8.58 -35.66
CA LYS A 282 -22.09 8.05 -34.40
C LYS A 282 -21.70 9.21 -33.50
N ASP A 283 -22.50 9.43 -32.49
CA ASP A 283 -22.30 10.49 -31.52
C ASP A 283 -21.48 10.06 -30.30
N ALA A 284 -21.24 10.98 -29.36
CA ALA A 284 -20.49 10.70 -28.13
C ALA A 284 -21.18 9.65 -27.24
N GLU A 285 -22.51 9.58 -27.27
CA GLU A 285 -23.26 8.62 -26.48
C GLU A 285 -23.11 7.20 -27.03
N TYR A 286 -23.08 7.03 -28.35
CA TYR A 286 -22.76 5.75 -28.97
C TYR A 286 -21.41 5.22 -28.50
N PHE A 287 -20.35 6.03 -28.53
CA PHE A 287 -19.01 5.59 -28.07
C PHE A 287 -18.93 5.39 -26.56
N ARG A 288 -19.69 6.15 -25.76
CA ARG A 288 -19.77 5.93 -24.32
C ARG A 288 -20.33 4.53 -24.01
N GLN A 289 -21.36 4.11 -24.72
CA GLN A 289 -21.94 2.76 -24.58
C GLN A 289 -20.96 1.66 -24.95
N GLN A 290 -20.11 1.88 -25.97
CA GLN A 290 -19.08 0.91 -26.35
C GLN A 290 -17.97 0.75 -25.29
N LEU A 291 -17.81 1.74 -24.40
CA LEU A 291 -16.79 1.75 -23.35
C LEU A 291 -17.33 1.37 -21.97
N THR A 292 -18.60 0.96 -21.84
CA THR A 292 -19.21 0.55 -20.57
C THR A 292 -18.58 -0.73 -19.98
N GLU A 293 -17.96 -1.57 -20.81
CA GLU A 293 -17.25 -2.77 -20.36
C GLU A 293 -15.98 -2.45 -19.55
N PHE A 294 -15.46 -1.22 -19.64
CA PHE A 294 -14.27 -0.77 -18.92
C PHE A 294 -14.65 -0.21 -17.55
N ASP A 295 -14.86 -1.09 -16.58
CA ASP A 295 -15.35 -0.82 -15.23
C ASP A 295 -14.49 0.16 -14.42
N LYS A 296 -13.17 0.23 -14.70
CA LYS A 296 -12.23 1.16 -14.04
C LYS A 296 -12.32 2.59 -14.58
N LEU A 297 -12.99 2.82 -15.73
CA LEU A 297 -13.14 4.12 -16.38
C LEU A 297 -14.36 4.87 -15.82
N HIS A 298 -14.19 5.63 -14.75
CA HIS A 298 -15.28 6.30 -14.04
C HIS A 298 -15.58 7.71 -14.52
N HIS A 299 -14.62 8.37 -15.13
CA HIS A 299 -14.80 9.70 -15.71
C HIS A 299 -14.31 9.71 -17.15
N LEU A 300 -15.25 9.93 -18.09
CA LEU A 300 -14.96 9.88 -19.52
C LEU A 300 -15.46 11.15 -20.19
N THR A 301 -14.52 11.89 -20.80
CA THR A 301 -14.82 13.01 -21.69
C THR A 301 -14.54 12.57 -23.13
N LEU A 302 -15.54 12.64 -23.99
CA LEU A 302 -15.43 12.33 -25.41
C LEU A 302 -15.69 13.58 -26.24
N GLU A 303 -14.74 13.91 -27.11
CA GLU A 303 -14.91 14.90 -28.18
C GLU A 303 -14.96 14.14 -29.51
N VAL A 304 -16.14 14.17 -30.15
CA VAL A 304 -16.39 13.47 -31.42
C VAL A 304 -16.46 14.49 -32.54
N ASN A 305 -15.53 14.40 -33.48
CA ASN A 305 -15.49 15.22 -34.70
C ASN A 305 -15.96 14.36 -35.89
N THR A 306 -16.74 14.96 -36.79
CA THR A 306 -17.13 14.31 -38.05
C THR A 306 -15.97 14.17 -39.00
N LYS A 307 -15.91 13.02 -39.70
CA LYS A 307 -14.98 12.79 -40.79
C LYS A 307 -15.24 13.69 -41.97
#